data_95f9df960511787bf7a1beb30a27a4a1
#
_entry.id   95f9df960511787bf7a1beb30a27a4a1
#
_cell.length_a   1.000
_cell.length_b   1.000
_cell.length_c   1.000
_cell.angle_alpha   90.00
_cell.angle_beta   90.00
_cell.angle_gamma   90.00
#
_symmetry.space_group_name_H-M   'P 1'
#
loop_
_entity.id
_entity.type
_entity.pdbx_description
1 polymer ?
#
loop_
_entity_poly.entity_id
_entity_poly.type
_entity_poly.pdbx_seq_one_letter_code
_entity_poly.pdbx_strand_id
1 'polypeptide(L)'
;MEKINILFVCRYNRFRSRVAEAYFNKINKNKNVKVKSAGLIKGSPLNPRTVKVAKKFGLDIRGKTQGLSSKLMVWQNVTVVVADDVPKSVFSRNIKYGKKVIKFSIRDVSYKDEKAIKKTIDKITKRLDKLNKQLERGKLKW
;
A
#
# COMPACT_ATOMS: atom_id res chain seq x y z
N MET A 1 6.15 -3.35 23.22
CA MET A 1 5.31 -2.93 22.08
C MET A 1 5.49 -3.87 20.91
N GLU A 2 4.40 -4.34 20.36
CA GLU A 2 4.44 -5.22 19.21
C GLU A 2 4.99 -4.52 17.98
N LYS A 3 5.83 -5.24 17.24
CA LYS A 3 6.26 -4.81 15.92
C LYS A 3 5.17 -5.17 14.91
N ILE A 4 4.77 -4.21 14.12
CA ILE A 4 3.75 -4.40 13.09
C ILE A 4 4.37 -4.10 11.75
N ASN A 5 4.41 -5.10 10.89
CA ASN A 5 4.92 -4.97 9.53
C ASN A 5 3.76 -4.99 8.55
N ILE A 6 3.54 -3.87 7.88
CA ILE A 6 2.44 -3.68 6.93
C ILE A 6 2.99 -3.78 5.51
N LEU A 7 2.37 -4.62 4.70
CA LEU A 7 2.67 -4.74 3.29
C LEU A 7 1.50 -4.17 2.47
N PHE A 8 1.76 -3.12 1.72
CA PHE A 8 0.79 -2.57 0.79
C PHE A 8 0.94 -3.25 -0.57
N VAL A 9 -0.15 -3.76 -1.11
CA VAL A 9 -0.13 -4.54 -2.35
C VAL A 9 -1.13 -3.95 -3.36
N CYS A 10 -0.68 -3.77 -4.60
CA CYS A 10 -1.55 -3.56 -5.74
C CYS A 10 -1.16 -4.58 -6.82
N ARG A 11 -1.59 -4.38 -8.06
CA ARG A 11 -1.34 -5.38 -9.09
C ARG A 11 0.13 -5.44 -9.53
N TYR A 12 0.75 -4.29 -9.79
CA TYR A 12 2.08 -4.21 -10.41
C TYR A 12 3.12 -3.42 -9.62
N ASN A 13 2.77 -2.87 -8.46
CA ASN A 13 3.65 -2.00 -7.67
C ASN A 13 4.15 -0.76 -8.45
N ARG A 14 3.34 -0.29 -9.38
CA ARG A 14 3.72 0.86 -10.21
C ARG A 14 3.18 2.19 -9.70
N PHE A 15 2.11 2.18 -8.89
CA PHE A 15 1.46 3.40 -8.45
C PHE A 15 0.77 3.25 -7.10
N ARG A 16 -0.40 2.58 -7.03
CA ARG A 16 -1.27 2.56 -5.85
C ARG A 16 -0.57 2.13 -4.56
N SER A 17 0.13 1.00 -4.57
CA SER A 17 0.83 0.50 -3.38
C SER A 17 2.02 1.36 -3.00
N ARG A 18 2.66 1.99 -3.96
CA ARG A 18 3.80 2.88 -3.73
C ARG A 18 3.36 4.20 -3.10
N VAL A 19 2.22 4.73 -3.53
CA VAL A 19 1.60 5.91 -2.91
C VAL A 19 1.24 5.60 -1.46
N ALA A 20 0.66 4.43 -1.21
CA ALA A 20 0.29 4.01 0.13
C ALA A 20 1.52 3.92 1.04
N GLU A 21 2.59 3.29 0.57
CA GLU A 21 3.84 3.17 1.31
C GLU A 21 4.44 4.54 1.64
N ALA A 22 4.56 5.41 0.64
CA ALA A 22 5.15 6.73 0.80
C ALA A 22 4.34 7.61 1.77
N TYR A 23 3.02 7.59 1.62
CA TYR A 23 2.15 8.40 2.47
C TYR A 23 2.13 7.89 3.91
N PHE A 24 2.02 6.58 4.10
CA PHE A 24 2.01 6.01 5.44
C PHE A 24 3.32 6.27 6.17
N ASN A 25 4.46 6.15 5.49
CA ASN A 25 5.75 6.52 6.07
C ASN A 25 5.80 7.98 6.50
N LYS A 26 5.09 8.86 5.77
CA LYS A 26 5.05 10.29 6.09
C LYS A 26 4.24 10.59 7.36
N ILE A 27 3.12 9.88 7.56
CA ILE A 27 2.21 10.15 8.70
C ILE A 27 2.49 9.26 9.91
N ASN A 28 3.19 8.15 9.73
CA ASN A 28 3.45 7.19 10.79
C ASN A 28 4.51 7.72 11.77
N LYS A 29 4.13 7.83 13.05
CA LYS A 29 5.02 8.25 14.13
C LYS A 29 5.46 7.10 15.02
N ASN A 30 4.94 5.89 14.78
CA ASN A 30 5.24 4.73 15.60
C ASN A 30 6.44 3.96 15.03
N LYS A 31 7.54 3.94 15.77
CA LYS A 31 8.77 3.27 15.35
C LYS A 31 8.64 1.75 15.20
N ASN A 32 7.63 1.16 15.83
CA ASN A 32 7.38 -0.28 15.76
C ASN A 32 6.53 -0.69 14.56
N VAL A 33 6.04 0.28 13.79
CA VAL A 33 5.30 0.02 12.56
C VAL A 33 6.22 0.26 11.38
N LYS A 34 6.46 -0.78 10.59
CA LYS A 34 7.26 -0.73 9.36
C LYS A 34 6.37 -1.02 8.17
N VAL A 35 6.66 -0.41 7.05
CA VAL A 35 5.87 -0.62 5.82
C VAL A 35 6.76 -0.93 4.63
N LYS A 36 6.23 -1.74 3.74
CA LYS A 36 6.81 -2.03 2.42
C LYS A 36 5.67 -2.10 1.42
N SER A 37 5.98 -2.10 0.15
CA SER A 37 4.99 -2.29 -0.90
C SER A 37 5.45 -3.29 -1.94
N ALA A 38 4.49 -3.94 -2.59
CA ALA A 38 4.75 -4.91 -3.65
C ALA A 38 3.56 -4.94 -4.60
N GLY A 39 3.76 -5.53 -5.78
CA GLY A 39 2.68 -5.89 -6.67
C GLY A 39 2.36 -7.37 -6.54
N LEU A 40 1.19 -7.77 -6.99
CA LEU A 40 0.89 -9.19 -7.16
C LEU A 40 1.96 -9.84 -8.03
N ILE A 41 2.38 -9.11 -9.06
CA ILE A 41 3.54 -9.42 -9.88
C ILE A 41 4.40 -8.17 -10.01
N LYS A 42 5.69 -8.35 -10.36
CA LYS A 42 6.59 -7.24 -10.65
C LYS A 42 6.15 -6.55 -11.94
N GLY A 43 5.90 -5.24 -11.87
CA GLY A 43 5.52 -4.46 -13.03
C GLY A 43 6.70 -3.91 -13.82
N SER A 44 6.40 -3.30 -14.94
CA SER A 44 7.35 -2.50 -15.72
C SER A 44 7.76 -1.25 -14.94
N PRO A 45 8.78 -0.51 -15.40
CA PRO A 45 9.21 0.72 -14.71
C PRO A 45 8.08 1.72 -14.51
N LEU A 46 8.23 2.58 -13.51
CA LEU A 46 7.21 3.57 -13.18
C LEU A 46 6.96 4.54 -14.32
N ASN A 47 5.71 4.97 -14.44
CA ASN A 47 5.37 6.02 -15.38
C ASN A 47 5.82 7.38 -14.80
N PRO A 48 6.59 8.19 -15.56
CA PRO A 48 7.08 9.49 -15.07
C PRO A 48 5.98 10.43 -14.61
N ARG A 49 4.78 10.34 -15.18
CA ARG A 49 3.66 11.20 -14.81
C ARG A 49 3.15 10.89 -13.40
N THR A 50 3.06 9.61 -13.04
CA THR A 50 2.64 9.24 -11.67
C THR A 50 3.64 9.73 -10.63
N VAL A 51 4.94 9.63 -10.94
CA VAL A 51 6.01 10.13 -10.06
C VAL A 51 5.89 11.64 -9.89
N LYS A 52 5.67 12.38 -10.99
CA LYS A 52 5.54 13.83 -10.99
C LYS A 52 4.32 14.28 -10.17
N VAL A 53 3.17 13.65 -10.38
CA VAL A 53 1.94 14.01 -9.66
C VAL A 53 2.06 13.69 -8.18
N ALA A 54 2.60 12.53 -7.83
CA ALA A 54 2.84 12.17 -6.43
C ALA A 54 3.74 13.19 -5.73
N LYS A 55 4.76 13.68 -6.41
CA LYS A 55 5.66 14.71 -5.87
C LYS A 55 4.92 15.99 -5.49
N LYS A 56 3.88 16.37 -6.23
CA LYS A 56 3.03 17.51 -5.90
C LYS A 56 2.32 17.35 -4.56
N PHE A 57 2.10 16.12 -4.12
CA PHE A 57 1.54 15.79 -2.80
C PHE A 57 2.62 15.59 -1.74
N GLY A 58 3.88 15.85 -2.07
CA GLY A 58 4.99 15.63 -1.15
C GLY A 58 5.38 14.17 -1.01
N LEU A 59 5.05 13.33 -1.99
CA LEU A 59 5.30 11.89 -1.95
C LEU A 59 6.36 11.49 -2.97
N ASP A 60 7.39 10.79 -2.51
CA ASP A 60 8.42 10.22 -3.38
C ASP A 60 8.13 8.74 -3.59
N ILE A 61 7.66 8.39 -4.78
CA ILE A 61 7.36 7.00 -5.13
C ILE A 61 8.39 6.38 -6.06
N ARG A 62 9.54 7.05 -6.26
CA ARG A 62 10.60 6.54 -7.15
C ARG A 62 11.18 5.24 -6.62
N GLY A 63 11.70 4.43 -7.52
CA GLY A 63 12.36 3.18 -7.20
C GLY A 63 11.97 2.07 -8.16
N LYS A 64 12.50 0.89 -7.91
CA LYS A 64 12.19 -0.30 -8.70
C LYS A 64 10.90 -0.94 -8.23
N THR A 65 10.09 -1.42 -9.16
CA THR A 65 8.92 -2.23 -8.82
C THR A 65 9.37 -3.57 -8.27
N GLN A 66 8.59 -4.14 -7.36
CA GLN A 66 8.83 -5.50 -6.87
C GLN A 66 7.51 -6.28 -6.79
N GLY A 67 7.60 -7.58 -7.02
CA GLY A 67 6.48 -8.48 -6.86
C GLY A 67 6.48 -9.11 -5.47
N LEU A 68 5.40 -9.82 -5.16
CA LEU A 68 5.31 -10.63 -3.96
C LEU A 68 6.41 -11.68 -3.93
N SER A 69 6.92 -11.95 -2.75
CA SER A 69 7.92 -12.99 -2.51
C SER A 69 7.62 -13.70 -1.21
N SER A 70 8.17 -14.91 -1.06
CA SER A 70 8.05 -15.66 0.20
C SER A 70 8.60 -14.84 1.37
N LYS A 71 9.70 -14.13 1.15
CA LYS A 71 10.33 -13.28 2.17
C LYS A 71 9.38 -12.19 2.65
N LEU A 72 8.68 -11.49 1.73
CA LEU A 72 7.71 -10.47 2.08
C LEU A 72 6.50 -11.08 2.80
N MET A 73 6.04 -12.25 2.36
CA MET A 73 4.89 -12.91 2.97
C MET A 73 5.18 -13.38 4.40
N VAL A 74 6.42 -13.78 4.69
CA VAL A 74 6.85 -14.10 6.05
C VAL A 74 7.01 -12.83 6.89
N TRP A 75 7.56 -11.77 6.31
CA TRP A 75 7.85 -10.52 6.99
C TRP A 75 6.58 -9.79 7.46
N GLN A 76 5.51 -9.79 6.66
CA GLN A 76 4.32 -9.00 6.94
C GLN A 76 3.45 -9.63 8.03
N ASN A 77 2.84 -8.77 8.85
CA ASN A 77 1.78 -9.13 9.79
C ASN A 77 0.41 -8.77 9.25
N VAL A 78 0.37 -7.72 8.44
CA VAL A 78 -0.85 -7.18 7.84
C VAL A 78 -0.56 -6.88 6.38
N THR A 79 -1.39 -7.42 5.50
CA THR A 79 -1.38 -7.03 4.09
C THR A 79 -2.58 -6.13 3.83
N VAL A 80 -2.30 -4.95 3.31
CA VAL A 80 -3.33 -4.00 2.87
C VAL A 80 -3.35 -4.00 1.35
N VAL A 81 -4.42 -4.53 0.78
CA VAL A 81 -4.61 -4.57 -0.67
C VAL A 81 -5.18 -3.22 -1.11
N VAL A 82 -4.38 -2.43 -1.81
CA VAL A 82 -4.73 -1.08 -2.27
C VAL A 82 -5.13 -1.17 -3.75
N ALA A 83 -6.09 -2.03 -4.04
CA ALA A 83 -6.49 -2.31 -5.42
C ALA A 83 -7.82 -3.03 -5.45
N ASP A 84 -8.64 -2.74 -6.46
CA ASP A 84 -9.88 -3.47 -6.71
C ASP A 84 -9.65 -4.74 -7.55
N ASP A 85 -8.52 -4.81 -8.26
CA ASP A 85 -8.16 -5.88 -9.18
C ASP A 85 -7.20 -6.93 -8.61
N VAL A 86 -7.02 -6.94 -7.29
CA VAL A 86 -6.27 -7.97 -6.56
C VAL A 86 -7.22 -8.63 -5.57
N PRO A 87 -7.61 -9.90 -5.79
CA PRO A 87 -8.53 -10.58 -4.88
C PRO A 87 -7.93 -10.78 -3.49
N LYS A 88 -8.75 -10.57 -2.46
CA LYS A 88 -8.35 -10.80 -1.07
C LYS A 88 -7.95 -12.26 -0.83
N SER A 89 -8.54 -13.18 -1.58
CA SER A 89 -8.26 -14.62 -1.50
C SER A 89 -6.81 -15.00 -1.80
N VAL A 90 -6.06 -14.15 -2.51
CA VAL A 90 -4.62 -14.35 -2.73
C VAL A 90 -3.88 -14.47 -1.40
N PHE A 91 -4.39 -13.82 -0.36
CA PHE A 91 -3.78 -13.77 0.96
C PHE A 91 -4.50 -14.65 1.99
N SER A 92 -5.18 -15.69 1.54
CA SER A 92 -5.93 -16.60 2.44
C SER A 92 -5.05 -17.23 3.51
N ARG A 93 -3.76 -17.46 3.25
CA ARG A 93 -2.81 -17.98 4.24
C ARG A 93 -2.59 -17.05 5.41
N ASN A 94 -2.81 -15.74 5.25
CA ASN A 94 -2.67 -14.79 6.35
C ASN A 94 -3.61 -15.16 7.50
N ILE A 95 -4.84 -15.53 7.20
CA ILE A 95 -5.81 -15.94 8.20
C ILE A 95 -5.32 -17.17 8.95
N LYS A 96 -4.79 -18.15 8.23
CA LYS A 96 -4.25 -19.41 8.81
C LYS A 96 -3.14 -19.14 9.82
N TYR A 97 -2.29 -18.14 9.58
CA TYR A 97 -1.15 -17.81 10.43
C TYR A 97 -1.41 -16.64 11.37
N GLY A 98 -2.67 -16.27 11.59
CA GLY A 98 -3.03 -15.17 12.49
C GLY A 98 -2.67 -13.79 11.98
N LYS A 99 -2.45 -13.65 10.68
CA LYS A 99 -2.16 -12.37 10.04
C LYS A 99 -3.40 -11.78 9.42
N LYS A 100 -3.43 -10.46 9.28
CA LYS A 100 -4.62 -9.75 8.79
C LYS A 100 -4.51 -9.35 7.33
N VAL A 101 -5.65 -9.32 6.67
CA VAL A 101 -5.78 -8.78 5.30
C VAL A 101 -6.85 -7.70 5.32
N ILE A 102 -6.50 -6.52 4.84
CA ILE A 102 -7.43 -5.39 4.69
C ILE A 102 -7.47 -5.05 3.21
N LYS A 103 -8.66 -4.80 2.68
CA LYS A 103 -8.79 -4.41 1.27
C LYS A 103 -9.38 -3.02 1.15
N PHE A 104 -8.65 -2.14 0.45
CA PHE A 104 -9.15 -0.88 -0.07
C PHE A 104 -9.41 -1.06 -1.55
N SER A 105 -10.67 -1.05 -1.97
CA SER A 105 -11.02 -1.24 -3.38
C SER A 105 -10.71 0.01 -4.19
N ILE A 106 -9.44 0.27 -4.40
CA ILE A 106 -8.96 1.42 -5.17
C ILE A 106 -8.80 1.02 -6.63
N ARG A 107 -9.54 1.68 -7.49
CA ARG A 107 -9.51 1.43 -8.93
C ARG A 107 -8.21 1.94 -9.54
N ASP A 108 -7.64 1.18 -10.48
CA ASP A 108 -6.53 1.67 -11.28
C ASP A 108 -7.04 2.68 -12.32
N VAL A 109 -6.17 3.60 -12.71
CA VAL A 109 -6.53 4.69 -13.63
C VAL A 109 -5.51 4.80 -14.74
N SER A 110 -5.91 5.47 -15.82
CA SER A 110 -4.98 5.78 -16.89
C SER A 110 -3.93 6.77 -16.41
N TYR A 111 -2.66 6.46 -16.63
CA TYR A 111 -1.56 7.36 -16.26
C TYR A 111 -1.41 8.54 -17.21
N LYS A 112 -2.27 8.62 -18.23
CA LYS A 112 -2.40 9.80 -19.10
C LYS A 112 -3.34 10.85 -18.51
N ASP A 113 -4.18 10.47 -17.54
CA ASP A 113 -5.17 11.35 -16.92
C ASP A 113 -4.66 11.84 -15.56
N GLU A 114 -4.08 13.03 -15.56
CA GLU A 114 -3.52 13.63 -14.36
C GLU A 114 -4.57 13.88 -13.26
N LYS A 115 -5.79 14.26 -13.63
CA LYS A 115 -6.89 14.45 -12.66
C LYS A 115 -7.25 13.13 -11.99
N ALA A 116 -7.31 12.05 -12.74
CA ALA A 116 -7.60 10.73 -12.20
C ALA A 116 -6.49 10.25 -11.26
N ILE A 117 -5.23 10.54 -11.58
CA ILE A 117 -4.10 10.23 -10.70
C ILE A 117 -4.25 10.98 -9.38
N LYS A 118 -4.55 12.28 -9.42
CA LYS A 118 -4.76 13.09 -8.20
C LYS A 118 -5.89 12.55 -7.34
N LYS A 119 -7.02 12.22 -7.95
CA LYS A 119 -8.18 11.63 -7.23
C LYS A 119 -7.82 10.31 -6.56
N THR A 120 -7.04 9.48 -7.23
CA THR A 120 -6.60 8.19 -6.70
C THR A 120 -5.71 8.40 -5.47
N ILE A 121 -4.74 9.31 -5.56
CA ILE A 121 -3.88 9.65 -4.42
C ILE A 121 -4.74 10.14 -3.25
N ASP A 122 -5.70 11.00 -3.50
CA ASP A 122 -6.59 11.53 -2.46
C ASP A 122 -7.40 10.41 -1.78
N LYS A 123 -7.93 9.47 -2.54
CA LYS A 123 -8.66 8.32 -1.99
C LYS A 123 -7.76 7.45 -1.11
N ILE A 124 -6.55 7.17 -1.56
CA ILE A 124 -5.60 6.36 -0.81
C ILE A 124 -5.23 7.05 0.50
N THR A 125 -4.90 8.34 0.44
CA THR A 125 -4.48 9.08 1.64
C THR A 125 -5.57 9.16 2.69
N LYS A 126 -6.82 9.36 2.28
CA LYS A 126 -7.96 9.38 3.21
C LYS A 126 -8.17 8.04 3.90
N ARG A 127 -8.04 6.94 3.18
CA ARG A 127 -8.15 5.60 3.75
C ARG A 127 -7.02 5.33 4.73
N LEU A 128 -5.82 5.79 4.42
CA LEU A 128 -4.65 5.59 5.28
C LEU A 128 -4.70 6.47 6.53
N ASP A 129 -5.24 7.69 6.44
CA ASP A 129 -5.47 8.51 7.62
C ASP A 129 -6.36 7.79 8.62
N LYS A 130 -7.43 7.18 8.14
CA LYS A 130 -8.35 6.40 8.97
C LYS A 130 -7.67 5.18 9.57
N LEU A 131 -6.89 4.45 8.77
CA LEU A 131 -6.14 3.28 9.24
C LEU A 131 -5.14 3.69 10.33
N ASN A 132 -4.41 4.77 10.12
CA ASN A 132 -3.43 5.26 11.08
C ASN A 132 -4.09 5.64 12.42
N LYS A 133 -5.24 6.29 12.38
CA LYS A 133 -6.00 6.61 13.59
C LYS A 133 -6.44 5.35 14.32
N GLN A 134 -6.89 4.33 13.61
CA GLN A 134 -7.27 3.06 14.21
C GLN A 134 -6.08 2.38 14.89
N LEU A 135 -4.90 2.44 14.28
CA LEU A 135 -3.66 1.91 14.86
C LEU A 135 -3.28 2.67 16.13
N GLU A 136 -3.31 4.00 16.10
CA GLU A 136 -2.98 4.84 17.26
C GLU A 136 -3.88 4.58 18.45
N ARG A 137 -5.16 4.27 18.19
CA ARG A 137 -6.15 4.00 19.23
C ARG A 137 -6.16 2.54 19.68
N GLY A 138 -5.33 1.70 19.13
CA GLY A 138 -5.32 0.27 19.41
C GLY A 138 -6.60 -0.44 18.99
N LYS A 139 -7.41 0.15 18.13
CA LYS A 139 -8.70 -0.41 17.69
C LYS A 139 -8.60 -1.39 16.55
N LEU A 140 -7.47 -1.43 15.88
CA LEU A 140 -7.25 -2.41 14.83
C LEU A 140 -6.73 -3.68 15.48
N LYS A 141 -7.57 -4.70 15.51
CA LYS A 141 -7.20 -6.01 16.04
C LYS A 141 -6.46 -6.80 14.96
N TRP A 142 -5.31 -7.26 15.30
CA TRP A 142 -4.45 -8.07 14.43
C TRP A 142 -4.72 -9.56 14.59
#